data_e2aba10b21e2f01f2500ff6965a673dd
#
_entry.id   e2aba10b21e2f01f2500ff6965a673dd
#
_cell.length_a   1.000
_cell.length_b   1.000
_cell.length_c   1.000
_cell.angle_alpha   90.00
_cell.angle_beta   90.00
_cell.angle_gamma   90.00
#
_symmetry.space_group_name_H-M   'P 1'
#
loop_
_entity.id
_entity.type
_entity.pdbx_description
1 polymer ?
#
loop_
_entity_poly.entity_id
_entity_poly.type
_entity_poly.pdbx_seq_one_letter_code
_entity_poly.pdbx_strand_id
1 'polypeptide(L)'
;MRNVVLVGFMGTGKTAVGKELAERLKMKFVDIDDIIEEQQGMEITDIFAKKGEPYFRSVEKGVIKEVSKKTGLIIAAGGGAVIDEENVKNLKSGGIMICLTASPDKILERTKGYVHRPLLNVPDPKRRITELLEKRAQFYARADCQIDTTNLTIEEILQKISEML
;
A
#
# COMPACT_ATOMS: atom_id res chain seq x y z
N MET A 1 -13.16 -2.96 -16.96
CA MET A 1 -11.73 -2.54 -16.81
C MET A 1 -11.20 -3.18 -15.53
N ARG A 2 -10.07 -3.84 -15.60
CA ARG A 2 -9.45 -4.50 -14.42
C ARG A 2 -8.98 -3.46 -13.41
N ASN A 3 -8.93 -3.83 -12.16
CA ASN A 3 -8.35 -2.98 -11.11
C ASN A 3 -6.83 -2.90 -11.25
N VAL A 4 -6.24 -1.81 -10.79
CA VAL A 4 -4.79 -1.69 -10.57
C VAL A 4 -4.58 -1.60 -9.06
N VAL A 5 -3.83 -2.52 -8.51
CA VAL A 5 -3.58 -2.60 -7.07
C VAL A 5 -2.13 -2.19 -6.79
N LEU A 6 -1.97 -1.14 -6.00
CA LEU A 6 -0.66 -0.66 -5.57
C LEU A 6 -0.39 -1.14 -4.15
N VAL A 7 0.68 -1.90 -4.00
CA VAL A 7 1.16 -2.40 -2.71
C VAL A 7 2.60 -1.93 -2.48
N GLY A 8 3.11 -2.14 -1.29
CA GLY A 8 4.47 -1.75 -0.93
C GLY A 8 4.52 -1.07 0.43
N PHE A 9 5.74 -0.85 0.91
CA PHE A 9 5.99 -0.23 2.20
C PHE A 9 5.48 1.23 2.22
N MET A 10 5.21 1.77 3.41
CA MET A 10 4.89 3.20 3.54
C MET A 10 6.01 4.07 2.96
N GLY A 11 5.67 5.22 2.39
CA GLY A 11 6.65 6.13 1.79
C GLY A 11 7.17 5.73 0.41
N THR A 12 6.60 4.71 -0.23
CA THR A 12 6.96 4.31 -1.60
C THR A 12 6.16 5.02 -2.69
N GLY A 13 5.16 5.83 -2.30
CA GLY A 13 4.42 6.69 -3.22
C GLY A 13 3.06 6.17 -3.68
N LYS A 14 2.52 5.13 -3.04
CA LYS A 14 1.23 4.51 -3.44
C LYS A 14 0.08 5.51 -3.59
N THR A 15 -0.10 6.40 -2.62
CA THR A 15 -1.22 7.35 -2.64
C THR A 15 -1.06 8.38 -3.75
N ALA A 16 0.11 9.01 -3.87
CA ALA A 16 0.39 10.01 -4.89
C ALA A 16 0.30 9.40 -6.30
N VAL A 17 0.97 8.29 -6.51
CA VAL A 17 0.92 7.56 -7.79
C VAL A 17 -0.49 7.09 -8.11
N GLY A 18 -1.20 6.56 -7.12
CA GLY A 18 -2.56 6.04 -7.30
C GLY A 18 -3.56 7.12 -7.72
N LYS A 19 -3.51 8.30 -7.11
CA LYS A 19 -4.37 9.42 -7.47
C LYS A 19 -4.12 9.91 -8.90
N GLU A 20 -2.86 10.14 -9.26
CA GLU A 20 -2.47 10.56 -10.61
C GLU A 20 -2.85 9.52 -11.67
N LEU A 21 -2.62 8.24 -11.36
CA LEU A 21 -3.00 7.15 -12.25
C LEU A 21 -4.52 7.09 -12.46
N ALA A 22 -5.29 7.29 -11.40
CA ALA A 22 -6.75 7.30 -11.46
C ALA A 22 -7.28 8.42 -12.37
N GLU A 23 -6.72 9.62 -12.28
CA GLU A 23 -7.06 10.74 -13.17
C GLU A 23 -6.73 10.42 -14.62
N ARG A 24 -5.53 9.90 -14.87
CA ARG A 24 -5.05 9.55 -16.21
C ARG A 24 -5.90 8.47 -16.89
N LEU A 25 -6.28 7.46 -16.14
CA LEU A 25 -7.07 6.32 -16.65
C LEU A 25 -8.59 6.53 -16.52
N LYS A 26 -9.03 7.65 -15.96
CA LYS A 26 -10.44 7.93 -15.63
C LYS A 26 -11.08 6.84 -14.78
N MET A 27 -10.31 6.34 -13.81
CA MET A 27 -10.72 5.34 -12.84
C MET A 27 -10.90 5.98 -11.47
N LYS A 28 -11.58 5.29 -10.56
CA LYS A 28 -11.75 5.77 -9.19
C LYS A 28 -10.58 5.29 -8.32
N PHE A 29 -9.96 6.23 -7.59
CA PHE A 29 -8.96 5.89 -6.57
C PHE A 29 -9.64 5.52 -5.25
N VAL A 30 -9.19 4.45 -4.61
CA VAL A 30 -9.57 4.05 -3.26
C VAL A 30 -8.34 3.65 -2.46
N ASP A 31 -8.30 4.06 -1.21
CA ASP A 31 -7.27 3.67 -0.25
C ASP A 31 -7.93 2.78 0.81
N ILE A 32 -7.40 1.59 1.02
CA ILE A 32 -7.95 0.62 1.98
C ILE A 32 -7.90 1.18 3.40
N ASP A 33 -6.82 1.87 3.78
CA ASP A 33 -6.70 2.47 5.11
C ASP A 33 -7.75 3.56 5.35
N ASP A 34 -8.03 4.40 4.34
CA ASP A 34 -9.07 5.43 4.44
C ASP A 34 -10.46 4.82 4.64
N ILE A 35 -10.75 3.73 3.94
CA ILE A 35 -12.03 3.00 4.11
C ILE A 35 -12.14 2.43 5.52
N ILE A 36 -11.06 1.86 6.05
CA ILE A 36 -11.03 1.31 7.41
C ILE A 36 -11.29 2.41 8.43
N GLU A 37 -10.61 3.55 8.31
CA GLU A 37 -10.79 4.68 9.21
C GLU A 37 -12.22 5.21 9.19
N GLU A 38 -12.81 5.33 8.01
CA GLU A 38 -14.21 5.74 7.86
C GLU A 38 -15.18 4.76 8.51
N GLN A 39 -15.01 3.46 8.27
CA GLN A 39 -15.87 2.42 8.86
C GLN A 39 -15.74 2.33 10.37
N GLN A 40 -14.55 2.47 10.92
CA GLN A 40 -14.28 2.35 12.34
C GLN A 40 -14.52 3.64 13.12
N GLY A 41 -14.64 4.77 12.44
CA GLY A 41 -14.81 6.08 13.06
C GLY A 41 -13.59 6.50 13.88
N MET A 42 -12.39 5.99 13.56
CA MET A 42 -11.14 6.32 14.24
C MET A 42 -9.93 6.14 13.32
N GLU A 43 -8.83 6.80 13.64
CA GLU A 43 -7.59 6.68 12.91
C GLU A 43 -6.94 5.30 13.12
N ILE A 44 -6.13 4.86 12.14
CA ILE A 44 -5.41 3.57 12.21
C ILE A 44 -4.59 3.45 13.50
N THR A 45 -3.90 4.53 13.90
CA THR A 45 -3.11 4.57 15.13
C THR A 45 -3.97 4.23 16.35
N ASP A 46 -5.18 4.79 16.43
CA ASP A 46 -6.12 4.52 17.52
C ASP A 46 -6.67 3.10 17.49
N ILE A 47 -6.91 2.57 16.30
CA ILE A 47 -7.34 1.17 16.15
C ILE A 47 -6.27 0.23 16.70
N PHE A 48 -5.00 0.43 16.36
CA PHE A 48 -3.88 -0.35 16.88
C PHE A 48 -3.77 -0.23 18.41
N ALA A 49 -3.85 1.01 18.93
CA ALA A 49 -3.71 1.26 20.37
C ALA A 49 -4.84 0.68 21.20
N LYS A 50 -6.09 0.80 20.73
CA LYS A 50 -7.30 0.40 21.49
C LYS A 50 -7.72 -1.04 21.26
N LYS A 51 -7.51 -1.56 20.05
CA LYS A 51 -8.05 -2.87 19.63
C LYS A 51 -6.98 -3.87 19.18
N GLY A 52 -5.75 -3.41 18.95
CA GLY A 52 -4.60 -4.24 18.58
C GLY A 52 -4.52 -4.58 17.10
N GLU A 53 -3.34 -5.06 16.69
CA GLU A 53 -3.05 -5.42 15.30
C GLU A 53 -3.95 -6.55 14.75
N PRO A 54 -4.21 -7.66 15.49
CA PRO A 54 -5.09 -8.72 14.99
C PRO A 54 -6.49 -8.23 14.61
N TYR A 55 -7.06 -7.32 15.38
CA TYR A 55 -8.34 -6.69 15.05
C TYR A 55 -8.24 -5.87 13.76
N PHE A 56 -7.21 -5.02 13.65
CA PHE A 56 -6.98 -4.24 12.43
C PHE A 56 -6.86 -5.14 11.20
N ARG A 57 -6.08 -6.22 11.28
CA ARG A 57 -5.92 -7.16 10.17
C ARG A 57 -7.23 -7.85 9.78
N SER A 58 -8.09 -8.16 10.73
CA SER A 58 -9.42 -8.70 10.47
C SER A 58 -10.31 -7.71 9.70
N VAL A 59 -10.31 -6.44 10.11
CA VAL A 59 -11.06 -5.37 9.42
C VAL A 59 -10.50 -5.13 8.02
N GLU A 60 -9.18 -5.04 7.90
CA GLU A 60 -8.48 -4.88 6.62
C GLU A 60 -8.86 -5.99 5.62
N LYS A 61 -8.85 -7.22 6.08
CA LYS A 61 -9.24 -8.39 5.27
C LYS A 61 -10.67 -8.29 4.75
N GLY A 62 -11.61 -7.89 5.60
CA GLY A 62 -13.01 -7.67 5.21
C GLY A 62 -13.16 -6.57 4.16
N VAL A 63 -12.50 -5.44 4.35
CA VAL A 63 -12.51 -4.31 3.41
C VAL A 63 -11.93 -4.72 2.06
N ILE A 64 -10.76 -5.38 2.06
CA ILE A 64 -10.12 -5.86 0.83
C ILE A 64 -11.04 -6.81 0.07
N LYS A 65 -11.68 -7.75 0.76
CA LYS A 65 -12.61 -8.70 0.15
C LYS A 65 -13.76 -7.98 -0.56
N GLU A 66 -14.35 -6.96 0.06
CA GLU A 66 -15.46 -6.21 -0.54
C GLU A 66 -15.01 -5.30 -1.70
N VAL A 67 -13.88 -4.62 -1.55
CA VAL A 67 -13.33 -3.74 -2.60
C VAL A 67 -12.92 -4.56 -3.82
N SER A 68 -12.37 -5.74 -3.62
CA SER A 68 -11.91 -6.62 -4.72
C SER A 68 -13.04 -7.16 -5.61
N LYS A 69 -14.29 -7.12 -5.15
CA LYS A 69 -15.47 -7.48 -5.97
C LYS A 69 -15.82 -6.42 -7.01
N LYS A 70 -15.32 -5.21 -6.84
CA LYS A 70 -15.57 -4.08 -7.74
C LYS A 70 -14.55 -4.07 -8.87
N THR A 71 -14.83 -3.33 -9.93
CA THR A 71 -13.96 -3.17 -11.10
C THR A 71 -13.73 -1.70 -11.41
N GLY A 72 -12.70 -1.39 -12.18
CA GLY A 72 -12.38 -0.02 -12.57
C GLY A 72 -11.81 0.83 -11.46
N LEU A 73 -11.11 0.22 -10.52
CA LEU A 73 -10.50 0.91 -9.37
C LEU A 73 -8.98 0.91 -9.44
N ILE A 74 -8.40 2.02 -8.98
CA ILE A 74 -7.01 2.07 -8.53
C ILE A 74 -7.05 1.90 -7.01
N ILE A 75 -6.48 0.81 -6.51
CA ILE A 75 -6.56 0.43 -5.09
C ILE A 75 -5.17 0.58 -4.47
N ALA A 76 -5.04 1.42 -3.46
CA ALA A 76 -3.85 1.45 -2.61
C ALA A 76 -4.11 0.59 -1.37
N ALA A 77 -3.29 -0.44 -1.17
CA ALA A 77 -3.35 -1.31 -0.01
C ALA A 77 -2.18 -1.01 0.95
N GLY A 78 -2.44 -1.13 2.25
CA GLY A 78 -1.43 -0.88 3.30
C GLY A 78 -0.23 -1.82 3.20
N GLY A 79 0.89 -1.41 3.79
CA GLY A 79 2.17 -2.11 3.67
C GLY A 79 2.19 -3.55 4.16
N GLY A 80 1.34 -3.91 5.10
CA GLY A 80 1.22 -5.28 5.63
C GLY A 80 0.10 -6.11 5.02
N ALA A 81 -0.69 -5.55 4.09
CA ALA A 81 -1.84 -6.26 3.51
C ALA A 81 -1.47 -7.54 2.77
N VAL A 82 -0.30 -7.56 2.13
CA VAL A 82 0.20 -8.70 1.32
C VAL A 82 0.75 -9.86 2.15
N ILE A 83 0.83 -9.72 3.47
CA ILE A 83 1.26 -10.80 4.37
C ILE A 83 0.20 -11.91 4.40
N ASP A 84 -1.08 -11.54 4.37
CA ASP A 84 -2.19 -12.49 4.28
C ASP A 84 -2.40 -12.95 2.83
N GLU A 85 -2.25 -14.24 2.59
CA GLU A 85 -2.42 -14.85 1.26
C GLU A 85 -3.82 -14.66 0.69
N GLU A 86 -4.85 -14.64 1.54
CA GLU A 86 -6.23 -14.41 1.10
C GLU A 86 -6.41 -13.00 0.56
N ASN A 87 -5.78 -12.00 1.18
CA ASN A 87 -5.76 -10.63 0.67
C ASN A 87 -5.14 -10.57 -0.73
N VAL A 88 -3.99 -11.22 -0.91
CA VAL A 88 -3.31 -11.28 -2.20
C VAL A 88 -4.21 -11.94 -3.25
N LYS A 89 -4.81 -13.06 -2.92
CA LYS A 89 -5.74 -13.78 -3.81
C LYS A 89 -6.93 -12.90 -4.22
N ASN A 90 -7.55 -12.23 -3.26
CA ASN A 90 -8.69 -11.35 -3.54
C ASN A 90 -8.29 -10.17 -4.42
N LEU A 91 -7.20 -9.49 -4.11
CA LEU A 91 -6.73 -8.33 -4.87
C LEU A 91 -6.35 -8.70 -6.31
N LYS A 92 -5.68 -9.84 -6.50
CA LYS A 92 -5.26 -10.32 -7.83
C LYS A 92 -6.41 -10.88 -8.66
N SER A 93 -7.48 -11.33 -8.03
CA SER A 93 -8.63 -11.92 -8.77
C SER A 93 -9.29 -10.92 -9.72
N GLY A 94 -9.32 -9.64 -9.35
CA GLY A 94 -9.96 -8.58 -10.15
C GLY A 94 -8.97 -7.57 -10.73
N GLY A 95 -7.66 -7.72 -10.52
CA GLY A 95 -6.70 -6.70 -10.89
C GLY A 95 -5.29 -7.19 -11.16
N ILE A 96 -4.44 -6.27 -11.55
CA ILE A 96 -2.99 -6.44 -11.60
C ILE A 96 -2.40 -5.82 -10.32
N MET A 97 -1.55 -6.55 -9.63
CA MET A 97 -0.88 -6.09 -8.40
C MET A 97 0.53 -5.62 -8.70
N ILE A 98 0.80 -4.36 -8.43
CA ILE A 98 2.09 -3.70 -8.65
C ILE A 98 2.66 -3.30 -7.29
N CYS A 99 3.85 -3.79 -6.96
CA CYS A 99 4.56 -3.38 -5.76
C CYS A 99 5.49 -2.20 -6.07
N LEU A 100 5.29 -1.09 -5.36
CA LEU A 100 6.21 0.03 -5.38
C LEU A 100 7.24 -0.17 -4.29
N THR A 101 8.53 -0.10 -4.65
CA THR A 101 9.65 -0.24 -3.72
C THR A 101 10.46 1.05 -3.67
N ALA A 102 11.24 1.21 -2.60
CA ALA A 102 12.21 2.30 -2.47
C ALA A 102 13.31 1.88 -1.49
N SER A 103 14.46 2.55 -1.56
CA SER A 103 15.55 2.34 -0.61
C SER A 103 15.15 2.77 0.80
N PRO A 104 15.75 2.19 1.86
CA PRO A 104 15.51 2.63 3.24
C PRO A 104 15.73 4.12 3.45
N ASP A 105 16.77 4.70 2.85
CA ASP A 105 17.07 6.13 2.94
C ASP A 105 15.94 6.98 2.30
N LYS A 106 15.43 6.56 1.16
CA LYS A 106 14.34 7.27 0.47
C LYS A 106 13.02 7.16 1.24
N ILE A 107 12.73 6.01 1.80
CA ILE A 107 11.57 5.80 2.67
C ILE A 107 11.67 6.71 3.89
N LEU A 108 12.84 6.76 4.55
CA LEU A 108 13.07 7.62 5.71
C LEU A 108 12.85 9.09 5.35
N GLU A 109 13.42 9.56 4.23
CA GLU A 109 13.23 10.92 3.74
C GLU A 109 11.75 11.26 3.50
N ARG A 110 11.01 10.38 2.81
CA ARG A 110 9.60 10.59 2.48
C ARG A 110 8.67 10.48 3.69
N THR A 111 9.03 9.71 4.71
CA THR A 111 8.23 9.52 5.93
C THR A 111 8.62 10.45 7.06
N LYS A 112 9.65 11.26 6.88
CA LYS A 112 10.09 12.26 7.84
C LYS A 112 8.96 13.25 8.13
N GLY A 113 8.54 13.32 9.39
CA GLY A 113 7.40 14.15 9.79
C GLY A 113 6.04 13.44 9.77
N TYR A 114 5.98 12.18 9.41
CA TYR A 114 4.76 11.36 9.56
C TYR A 114 4.59 10.95 11.02
N VAL A 115 3.90 11.81 11.80
CA VAL A 115 3.64 11.59 13.24
C VAL A 115 2.72 10.40 13.50
N HIS A 116 2.01 9.88 12.48
CA HIS A 116 0.97 8.85 12.60
C HIS A 116 1.43 7.46 12.14
N ARG A 117 2.73 7.19 12.17
CA ARG A 117 3.27 5.87 11.78
C ARG A 117 3.96 5.20 12.96
N PRO A 118 3.20 4.45 13.81
CA PRO A 118 3.76 3.86 15.04
C PRO A 118 4.97 2.95 14.80
N LEU A 119 5.05 2.30 13.64
CA LEU A 119 6.18 1.43 13.28
C LEU A 119 7.50 2.19 13.10
N LEU A 120 7.45 3.50 12.83
CA LEU A 120 8.63 4.35 12.62
C LEU A 120 8.93 5.27 13.81
N ASN A 121 8.10 5.27 14.84
CA ASN A 121 8.31 6.04 16.05
C ASN A 121 9.24 5.29 17.02
N VAL A 122 10.48 5.11 16.62
CA VAL A 122 11.53 4.35 17.33
C VAL A 122 12.84 5.12 17.30
N PRO A 123 13.83 4.79 18.19
CA PRO A 123 15.11 5.51 18.25
C PRO A 123 15.94 5.48 16.97
N ASP A 124 15.87 4.38 16.20
CA ASP A 124 16.58 4.23 14.91
C ASP A 124 15.58 3.84 13.80
N PRO A 125 14.90 4.82 13.20
CA PRO A 125 13.89 4.55 12.16
C PRO A 125 14.47 3.85 10.92
N LYS A 126 15.66 4.21 10.48
CA LYS A 126 16.29 3.60 9.30
C LYS A 126 16.53 2.10 9.50
N ARG A 127 17.05 1.72 10.66
CA ARG A 127 17.24 0.31 11.01
C ARG A 127 15.92 -0.44 11.03
N ARG A 128 14.90 0.16 11.61
CA ARG A 128 13.54 -0.43 11.64
C ARG A 128 12.96 -0.61 10.24
N ILE A 129 13.11 0.36 9.36
CA ILE A 129 12.71 0.27 7.95
C ILE A 129 13.44 -0.89 7.27
N THR A 130 14.74 -0.96 7.41
CA THR A 130 15.57 -2.02 6.80
C THR A 130 15.12 -3.40 7.27
N GLU A 131 14.94 -3.58 8.57
CA GLU A 131 14.48 -4.84 9.15
C GLU A 131 13.09 -5.26 8.62
N LEU A 132 12.15 -4.30 8.54
CA LEU A 132 10.81 -4.56 8.03
C LEU A 132 10.80 -4.88 6.53
N LEU A 133 11.62 -4.20 5.74
CA LEU A 133 11.74 -4.48 4.30
C LEU A 133 12.31 -5.88 4.06
N GLU A 134 13.34 -6.26 4.79
CA GLU A 134 13.91 -7.62 4.71
C GLU A 134 12.88 -8.69 5.08
N LYS A 135 12.16 -8.45 6.17
CA LYS A 135 11.13 -9.36 6.67
C LYS A 135 9.96 -9.51 5.70
N ARG A 136 9.59 -8.43 5.00
CA ARG A 136 8.45 -8.37 4.08
C ARG A 136 8.80 -8.65 2.62
N ALA A 137 10.07 -8.74 2.27
CA ALA A 137 10.51 -8.93 0.87
C ALA A 137 9.83 -10.11 0.19
N GLN A 138 9.71 -11.25 0.87
CA GLN A 138 9.02 -12.44 0.37
C GLN A 138 7.53 -12.21 0.09
N PHE A 139 6.88 -11.34 0.86
CA PHE A 139 5.47 -11.01 0.69
C PHE A 139 5.27 -10.03 -0.46
N TYR A 140 6.14 -9.03 -0.60
CA TYR A 140 6.10 -8.10 -1.73
C TYR A 140 6.41 -8.77 -3.08
N ALA A 141 7.17 -9.86 -3.07
CA ALA A 141 7.41 -10.69 -4.25
C ALA A 141 6.15 -11.39 -4.79
N ARG A 142 5.05 -11.41 -4.04
CA ARG A 142 3.75 -11.93 -4.48
C ARG A 142 3.07 -11.04 -5.53
N ALA A 143 3.49 -9.77 -5.65
CA ALA A 143 2.98 -8.86 -6.68
C ALA A 143 3.31 -9.37 -8.09
N ASP A 144 2.50 -8.99 -9.07
CA ASP A 144 2.73 -9.37 -10.47
C ASP A 144 3.97 -8.70 -11.04
N CYS A 145 4.29 -7.51 -10.56
CA CYS A 145 5.52 -6.78 -10.90
C CYS A 145 5.94 -5.83 -9.79
N GLN A 146 7.19 -5.37 -9.84
CA GLN A 146 7.74 -4.40 -8.90
C GLN A 146 8.35 -3.22 -9.66
N ILE A 147 8.22 -2.02 -9.10
CA ILE A 147 8.83 -0.79 -9.60
C ILE A 147 9.62 -0.15 -8.46
N ASP A 148 10.93 -0.02 -8.63
CA ASP A 148 11.78 0.74 -7.72
C ASP A 148 11.60 2.23 -7.99
N THR A 149 11.02 2.94 -7.03
CA THR A 149 10.70 4.36 -7.14
C THR A 149 11.77 5.30 -6.59
N THR A 150 12.89 4.76 -6.11
CA THR A 150 13.93 5.52 -5.39
C THR A 150 14.38 6.77 -6.16
N ASN A 151 14.65 6.63 -7.44
CA ASN A 151 15.17 7.69 -8.32
C ASN A 151 14.22 8.08 -9.45
N LEU A 152 12.93 7.75 -9.33
CA LEU A 152 11.94 8.04 -10.35
C LEU A 152 11.03 9.21 -9.94
N THR A 153 10.65 10.01 -10.92
CA THR A 153 9.54 10.96 -10.79
C THR A 153 8.20 10.23 -10.85
N ILE A 154 7.14 10.87 -10.39
CA ILE A 154 5.78 10.31 -10.51
C ILE A 154 5.46 10.02 -11.97
N GLU A 155 5.80 10.92 -12.89
CA GLU A 155 5.57 10.74 -14.34
C GLU A 155 6.26 9.49 -14.88
N GLU A 156 7.50 9.26 -14.51
CA GLU A 156 8.25 8.05 -14.91
C GLU A 156 7.63 6.77 -14.37
N ILE A 157 7.14 6.81 -13.13
CA ILE A 157 6.42 5.67 -12.52
C ILE A 157 5.13 5.39 -13.28
N LEU A 158 4.34 6.43 -13.57
CA LEU A 158 3.08 6.32 -14.30
C LEU A 158 3.30 5.75 -15.71
N GLN A 159 4.37 6.17 -16.39
CA GLN A 159 4.71 5.62 -17.70
C GLN A 159 5.01 4.12 -17.59
N LYS A 160 5.83 3.71 -16.64
CA LYS A 160 6.14 2.29 -16.42
C LYS A 160 4.87 1.47 -16.14
N ILE A 161 3.97 1.98 -15.30
CA ILE A 161 2.70 1.30 -15.03
C ILE A 161 1.88 1.18 -16.31
N SER A 162 1.76 2.25 -17.09
CA SER A 162 0.98 2.25 -18.33
C SER A 162 1.48 1.23 -19.35
N GLU A 163 2.78 0.97 -19.39
CA GLU A 163 3.40 -0.05 -20.25
C GLU A 163 3.08 -1.49 -19.81
N MET A 164 2.62 -1.67 -18.57
CA MET A 164 2.27 -2.99 -17.99
C MET A 164 0.78 -3.32 -18.13
N LEU A 165 -0.05 -2.32 -18.43
CA LEU A 165 -1.51 -2.45 -18.50
C LEU A 165 -1.99 -2.78 -19.91
#